data_f30476b1b9034e0c8fb5f6d7ae57cd5c
#
_entry.id   f30476b1b9034e0c8fb5f6d7ae57cd5c
#
_cell.length_a   1.000
_cell.length_b   1.000
_cell.length_c   1.000
_cell.angle_alpha   90.00
_cell.angle_beta   90.00
_cell.angle_gamma   90.00
#
_symmetry.space_group_name_H-M   'P 1'
#
loop_
_entity.id
_entity.type
_entity.pdbx_description
1 polymer ?
#
loop_
_entity_poly.entity_id
_entity_poly.type
_entity_poly.pdbx_seq_one_letter_code
_entity_poly.pdbx_strand_id
1 'polypeptide(L)'
;MNRYYSIIAPAKLNLNLFVTGMNKNGYHLLKSDVCFLELADKIYIKHNDMDVFNQNKIINSLTIDPNDNLILKAINKFRLLTNWHQKFKVYLDKKIPIGAGLGGGSADAASTLILLRKLYNNEYKNKKIELSTLYEIGITLGSDVPACLHSKDLRLGGYGNKITRTKLVNNGYYFLLINPNINLSTKEVFNNFANSRFKESEIPITYLENINIHNSLLSSAIDLAPIISDILLYLKRSIGIIAFGMTGSGSTCFGIFKNLDQISIILESFNKRFDSSYFIWYGEKRNYNMNRIRRSKLLENIV
;
A
#
# COMPACT_ATOMS: atom_id res chain seq x y z
N MET A 1 9.33 -30.06 -12.85
CA MET A 1 8.33 -29.80 -11.77
C MET A 1 7.91 -28.33 -11.79
N ASN A 2 6.71 -28.03 -12.27
CA ASN A 2 6.18 -26.66 -12.44
C ASN A 2 5.69 -26.06 -11.10
N ARG A 3 6.61 -25.71 -10.22
CA ARG A 3 6.22 -25.09 -8.93
C ARG A 3 6.42 -23.58 -9.00
N TYR A 4 5.40 -22.84 -8.58
CA TYR A 4 5.50 -21.40 -8.36
C TYR A 4 6.18 -21.08 -7.03
N TYR A 5 6.90 -19.98 -7.00
CA TYR A 5 7.25 -19.28 -5.78
C TYR A 5 6.21 -18.19 -5.55
N SER A 6 5.76 -18.02 -4.33
CA SER A 6 4.78 -16.98 -3.99
C SER A 6 5.27 -16.10 -2.86
N ILE A 7 4.82 -14.86 -2.87
CA ILE A 7 5.09 -13.87 -1.84
C ILE A 7 3.84 -13.01 -1.60
N ILE A 8 3.65 -12.56 -0.36
CA ILE A 8 2.60 -11.64 0.04
C ILE A 8 3.10 -10.20 -0.11
N ALA A 9 2.26 -9.33 -0.68
CA ALA A 9 2.48 -7.90 -0.86
C ALA A 9 1.45 -7.12 -0.02
N PRO A 10 1.77 -6.76 1.23
CA PRO A 10 0.80 -6.20 2.17
C PRO A 10 0.49 -4.73 1.89
N ALA A 11 -0.76 -4.32 2.12
CA ALA A 11 -1.18 -2.94 2.09
C ALA A 11 -0.41 -2.11 3.14
N LYS A 12 0.04 -0.92 2.73
CA LYS A 12 0.63 0.09 3.60
C LYS A 12 -0.47 1.06 4.04
N LEU A 13 -0.54 1.36 5.32
CA LEU A 13 -1.40 2.39 5.88
C LEU A 13 -0.57 3.53 6.48
N ASN A 14 -0.79 4.76 6.04
CA ASN A 14 -0.28 5.93 6.72
C ASN A 14 -1.21 6.24 7.91
N LEU A 15 -0.73 6.09 9.14
CA LEU A 15 -1.44 6.52 10.34
C LEU A 15 -1.47 8.04 10.43
N ASN A 16 -0.36 8.66 10.00
CA ASN A 16 -0.30 10.09 9.76
C ASN A 16 0.51 10.41 8.50
N LEU A 17 0.34 11.62 7.98
CA LEU A 17 1.13 12.16 6.89
C LEU A 17 1.22 13.68 7.06
N PHE A 18 2.41 14.16 7.38
CA PHE A 18 2.71 15.59 7.47
C PHE A 18 3.56 15.99 6.27
N VAL A 19 3.13 17.01 5.55
CA VAL A 19 3.96 17.70 4.57
C VAL A 19 4.75 18.76 5.32
N THR A 20 6.08 18.63 5.37
CA THR A 20 6.96 19.47 6.21
C THR A 20 7.74 20.51 5.41
N GLY A 21 7.58 20.53 4.10
CA GLY A 21 8.24 21.46 3.20
C GLY A 21 8.41 20.90 1.81
N MET A 22 9.26 21.56 1.02
CA MET A 22 9.64 21.14 -0.33
C MET A 22 11.16 21.22 -0.47
N ASN A 23 11.76 20.25 -1.15
CA ASN A 23 13.21 20.31 -1.46
C ASN A 23 13.48 21.17 -2.71
N LYS A 24 14.75 21.44 -2.99
CA LYS A 24 15.20 22.24 -4.15
C LYS A 24 14.77 21.66 -5.51
N ASN A 25 14.45 20.38 -5.57
CA ASN A 25 14.02 19.67 -6.78
C ASN A 25 12.48 19.59 -6.93
N GLY A 26 11.72 20.30 -6.09
CA GLY A 26 10.26 20.32 -6.14
C GLY A 26 9.57 19.13 -5.48
N TYR A 27 10.29 18.21 -4.84
CA TYR A 27 9.68 17.11 -4.10
C TYR A 27 9.24 17.56 -2.69
N HIS A 28 8.02 17.23 -2.32
CA HIS A 28 7.52 17.46 -0.98
C HIS A 28 8.28 16.63 0.05
N LEU A 29 8.67 17.27 1.15
CA LEU A 29 9.25 16.61 2.31
C LEU A 29 8.11 16.14 3.21
N LEU A 30 8.21 14.88 3.65
CA LEU A 30 7.17 14.21 4.42
C LEU A 30 7.71 13.72 5.76
N LYS A 31 6.80 13.64 6.74
CA LYS A 31 6.97 12.85 7.95
C LYS A 31 5.73 12.01 8.13
N SER A 32 5.89 10.69 8.24
CA SER A 32 4.75 9.78 8.29
C SER A 32 5.06 8.54 9.12
N ASP A 33 4.13 8.16 9.98
CA ASP A 33 4.11 6.88 10.67
C ASP A 33 3.26 5.90 9.85
N VAL A 34 3.83 4.78 9.45
CA VAL A 34 3.16 3.78 8.59
C VAL A 34 3.18 2.40 9.23
N CYS A 35 2.08 1.69 9.09
CA CYS A 35 1.97 0.28 9.42
C CYS A 35 1.52 -0.54 8.21
N PHE A 36 1.58 -1.87 8.32
CA PHE A 36 1.15 -2.79 7.27
C PHE A 36 0.01 -3.66 7.78
N LEU A 37 -0.92 -3.99 6.90
CA LEU A 37 -2.17 -4.68 7.23
C LEU A 37 -2.14 -6.14 6.76
N GLU A 38 -3.09 -6.92 7.25
CA GLU A 38 -3.35 -8.28 6.76
C GLU A 38 -3.94 -8.27 5.34
N LEU A 39 -4.58 -7.17 4.93
CA LEU A 39 -4.94 -6.95 3.53
C LEU A 39 -3.68 -7.01 2.68
N ALA A 40 -3.63 -7.90 1.73
CA ALA A 40 -2.45 -8.09 0.91
C ALA A 40 -2.78 -8.70 -0.45
N ASP A 41 -2.02 -8.28 -1.47
CA ASP A 41 -1.93 -8.97 -2.74
C ASP A 41 -1.03 -10.19 -2.61
N LYS A 42 -1.10 -11.10 -3.56
CA LYS A 42 -0.20 -12.25 -3.61
C LYS A 42 0.36 -12.42 -5.01
N ILE A 43 1.68 -12.53 -5.09
CA ILE A 43 2.41 -12.66 -6.34
C ILE A 43 2.93 -14.08 -6.44
N TYR A 44 2.76 -14.68 -7.61
CA TYR A 44 3.27 -15.99 -7.96
C TYR A 44 4.21 -15.84 -9.14
N ILE A 45 5.40 -16.40 -9.04
CA ILE A 45 6.42 -16.39 -10.12
C ILE A 45 6.96 -17.79 -10.32
N LYS A 46 7.12 -18.17 -11.59
CA LYS A 46 7.92 -19.34 -11.99
C LYS A 46 8.81 -19.01 -13.19
N HIS A 47 9.89 -19.75 -13.36
CA HIS A 47 10.69 -19.71 -14.58
C HIS A 47 9.84 -20.12 -15.79
N ASN A 48 10.06 -19.48 -16.92
CA ASN A 48 9.33 -19.71 -18.16
C ASN A 48 10.25 -19.43 -19.37
N ASP A 49 9.82 -19.83 -20.56
CA ASP A 49 10.58 -19.60 -21.80
C ASP A 49 10.33 -18.19 -22.37
N MET A 50 9.18 -17.60 -22.03
CA MET A 50 8.81 -16.23 -22.37
C MET A 50 8.23 -15.50 -21.16
N ASP A 51 8.22 -14.17 -21.20
CA ASP A 51 7.57 -13.39 -20.17
C ASP A 51 6.05 -13.39 -20.35
N VAL A 52 5.34 -13.79 -19.31
CA VAL A 52 3.88 -13.82 -19.25
C VAL A 52 3.43 -13.18 -17.94
N PHE A 53 2.53 -12.22 -18.03
CA PHE A 53 1.90 -11.58 -16.87
C PHE A 53 0.39 -11.73 -16.93
N ASN A 54 -0.18 -12.28 -15.87
CA ASN A 54 -1.62 -12.42 -15.67
C ASN A 54 -2.00 -11.86 -14.30
N GLN A 55 -3.22 -11.34 -14.18
CA GLN A 55 -3.81 -10.98 -12.90
C GLN A 55 -5.29 -11.34 -12.87
N ASN A 56 -5.83 -11.55 -11.66
CA ASN A 56 -7.26 -11.70 -11.48
C ASN A 56 -7.97 -10.35 -11.81
N LYS A 57 -9.21 -10.44 -12.26
CA LYS A 57 -10.07 -9.25 -12.41
C LYS A 57 -10.51 -8.78 -11.01
N ILE A 58 -10.30 -7.52 -10.70
CA ILE A 58 -10.93 -6.86 -9.56
C ILE A 58 -12.20 -6.20 -10.08
N ILE A 59 -13.31 -6.42 -9.39
CA ILE A 59 -14.58 -5.75 -9.69
C ILE A 59 -14.33 -4.24 -9.57
N ASN A 60 -14.69 -3.49 -10.61
CA ASN A 60 -14.53 -2.03 -10.73
C ASN A 60 -13.06 -1.51 -10.74
N SER A 61 -12.08 -2.33 -11.09
CA SER A 61 -10.70 -1.85 -11.21
C SER A 61 -10.38 -1.31 -12.59
N LEU A 62 -9.63 -0.21 -12.61
CA LEU A 62 -8.98 0.30 -13.82
C LEU A 62 -7.99 -0.75 -14.35
N THR A 63 -7.96 -0.95 -15.66
CA THR A 63 -6.89 -1.73 -16.30
C THR A 63 -5.61 -0.91 -16.23
N ILE A 64 -4.57 -1.46 -15.58
CA ILE A 64 -3.25 -0.84 -15.58
C ILE A 64 -2.63 -1.07 -16.96
N ASP A 65 -2.17 0.00 -17.60
CA ASP A 65 -1.31 -0.12 -18.78
C ASP A 65 -0.11 -1.03 -18.41
N PRO A 66 0.20 -2.08 -19.20
CA PRO A 66 1.37 -2.91 -18.97
C PRO A 66 2.66 -2.11 -18.77
N ASN A 67 2.79 -0.96 -19.45
CA ASN A 67 3.92 -0.05 -19.31
C ASN A 67 3.98 0.65 -17.94
N ASP A 68 2.86 0.75 -17.22
CA ASP A 68 2.79 1.34 -15.89
C ASP A 68 2.78 0.32 -14.77
N ASN A 69 2.77 -0.96 -15.10
CA ASN A 69 2.79 -2.03 -14.12
C ASN A 69 4.13 -2.11 -13.37
N LEU A 70 4.10 -1.83 -12.06
CA LEU A 70 5.30 -1.78 -11.23
C LEU A 70 5.97 -3.15 -11.03
N ILE A 71 5.25 -4.26 -11.17
CA ILE A 71 5.85 -5.62 -11.17
C ILE A 71 6.76 -5.77 -12.39
N LEU A 72 6.26 -5.43 -13.57
CA LEU A 72 7.03 -5.52 -14.82
C LEU A 72 8.23 -4.56 -14.80
N LYS A 73 8.03 -3.33 -14.32
CA LYS A 73 9.12 -2.37 -14.11
C LYS A 73 10.19 -2.91 -13.14
N ALA A 74 9.78 -3.55 -12.04
CA ALA A 74 10.69 -4.15 -11.07
C ALA A 74 11.51 -5.30 -11.68
N ILE A 75 10.87 -6.18 -12.45
CA ILE A 75 11.56 -7.27 -13.16
C ILE A 75 12.59 -6.71 -14.13
N ASN A 76 12.21 -5.73 -14.95
CA ASN A 76 13.10 -5.14 -15.95
C ASN A 76 14.29 -4.42 -15.29
N LYS A 77 14.08 -3.64 -14.24
CA LYS A 77 15.18 -2.97 -13.51
C LYS A 77 16.11 -3.97 -12.83
N PHE A 78 15.56 -5.04 -12.26
CA PHE A 78 16.38 -6.10 -11.66
C PHE A 78 17.24 -6.81 -12.71
N ARG A 79 16.70 -7.10 -13.89
CA ARG A 79 17.45 -7.67 -15.02
C ARG A 79 18.57 -6.77 -15.50
N LEU A 80 18.28 -5.47 -15.70
CA LEU A 80 19.29 -4.51 -16.15
C LEU A 80 20.47 -4.45 -15.17
N LEU A 81 20.20 -4.49 -13.88
CA LEU A 81 21.25 -4.39 -12.86
C LEU A 81 22.07 -5.69 -12.76
N THR A 82 21.41 -6.85 -12.89
CA THR A 82 22.05 -8.15 -12.64
C THR A 82 22.54 -8.85 -13.91
N ASN A 83 22.18 -8.34 -15.08
CA ASN A 83 22.34 -9.01 -16.38
C ASN A 83 21.72 -10.42 -16.39
N TRP A 84 20.62 -10.62 -15.64
CA TRP A 84 19.91 -11.90 -15.55
C TRP A 84 18.74 -11.95 -16.53
N HIS A 85 18.91 -12.65 -17.63
CA HIS A 85 17.94 -12.68 -18.74
C HIS A 85 16.82 -13.70 -18.55
N GLN A 86 16.67 -14.27 -17.34
CA GLN A 86 15.62 -15.23 -17.04
C GLN A 86 14.23 -14.67 -17.32
N LYS A 87 13.41 -15.45 -18.02
CA LYS A 87 12.00 -15.16 -18.30
C LYS A 87 11.10 -15.77 -17.24
N PHE A 88 9.95 -15.14 -16.99
CA PHE A 88 9.03 -15.53 -15.93
C PHE A 88 7.58 -15.58 -16.39
N LYS A 89 6.83 -16.55 -15.90
CA LYS A 89 5.37 -16.48 -15.83
C LYS A 89 5.01 -15.94 -14.45
N VAL A 90 4.33 -14.78 -14.44
CA VAL A 90 3.90 -14.08 -13.25
C VAL A 90 2.37 -14.07 -13.18
N TYR A 91 1.82 -14.37 -12.01
CA TYR A 91 0.40 -14.20 -11.72
C TYR A 91 0.25 -13.33 -10.45
N LEU A 92 -0.59 -12.30 -10.55
CA LEU A 92 -0.95 -11.40 -9.46
C LEU A 92 -2.39 -11.68 -9.01
N ASP A 93 -2.54 -12.15 -7.76
CA ASP A 93 -3.83 -12.19 -7.05
C ASP A 93 -3.99 -10.85 -6.32
N LYS A 94 -4.69 -9.91 -6.98
CA LYS A 94 -4.88 -8.54 -6.54
C LYS A 94 -6.09 -8.43 -5.63
N LYS A 95 -5.91 -7.87 -4.43
CA LYS A 95 -6.95 -7.62 -3.42
C LYS A 95 -6.98 -6.17 -2.98
N ILE A 96 -5.83 -5.48 -3.04
CA ILE A 96 -5.71 -4.07 -2.70
C ILE A 96 -6.23 -3.24 -3.88
N PRO A 97 -7.19 -2.33 -3.69
CA PRO A 97 -7.70 -1.49 -4.77
C PRO A 97 -6.59 -0.63 -5.38
N ILE A 98 -6.69 -0.39 -6.69
CA ILE A 98 -5.73 0.42 -7.44
C ILE A 98 -5.99 1.90 -7.14
N GLY A 99 -4.95 2.69 -6.91
CA GLY A 99 -5.05 4.13 -6.68
C GLY A 99 -5.72 4.51 -5.34
N ALA A 100 -5.78 3.59 -4.39
CA ALA A 100 -6.52 3.73 -3.14
C ALA A 100 -5.75 4.41 -1.99
N GLY A 101 -4.52 4.89 -2.19
CA GLY A 101 -3.68 5.43 -1.11
C GLY A 101 -3.08 4.37 -0.17
N LEU A 102 -3.21 3.08 -0.51
CA LEU A 102 -2.76 1.92 0.29
C LEU A 102 -1.40 1.35 -0.16
N GLY A 103 -0.73 1.98 -1.11
CA GLY A 103 0.59 1.56 -1.59
C GLY A 103 0.63 0.19 -2.28
N GLY A 104 -0.50 -0.32 -2.80
CA GLY A 104 -0.62 -1.66 -3.36
C GLY A 104 0.40 -1.96 -4.47
N GLY A 105 0.51 -1.09 -5.48
CA GLY A 105 1.49 -1.27 -6.56
C GLY A 105 2.94 -1.24 -6.07
N SER A 106 3.24 -0.39 -5.07
CA SER A 106 4.57 -0.32 -4.46
C SER A 106 4.89 -1.58 -3.63
N ALA A 107 3.88 -2.15 -2.96
CA ALA A 107 4.01 -3.42 -2.26
C ALA A 107 4.24 -4.59 -3.23
N ASP A 108 3.55 -4.57 -4.38
CA ASP A 108 3.73 -5.54 -5.44
C ASP A 108 5.16 -5.50 -6.01
N ALA A 109 5.66 -4.29 -6.33
CA ALA A 109 7.03 -4.10 -6.80
C ALA A 109 8.07 -4.56 -5.78
N ALA A 110 7.95 -4.13 -4.52
CA ALA A 110 8.84 -4.51 -3.43
C ALA A 110 8.88 -6.03 -3.22
N SER A 111 7.70 -6.66 -3.20
CA SER A 111 7.59 -8.11 -3.04
C SER A 111 8.19 -8.85 -4.23
N THR A 112 8.00 -8.35 -5.44
CA THR A 112 8.63 -8.90 -6.64
C THR A 112 10.16 -8.84 -6.53
N LEU A 113 10.73 -7.69 -6.15
CA LEU A 113 12.19 -7.55 -5.95
C LEU A 113 12.74 -8.54 -4.92
N ILE A 114 12.05 -8.72 -3.78
CA ILE A 114 12.44 -9.68 -2.74
C ILE A 114 12.45 -11.10 -3.31
N LEU A 115 11.44 -11.46 -4.11
CA LEU A 115 11.32 -12.78 -4.70
C LEU A 115 12.41 -13.04 -5.76
N LEU A 116 12.63 -12.06 -6.65
CA LEU A 116 13.69 -12.14 -7.66
C LEU A 116 15.08 -12.28 -7.02
N ARG A 117 15.37 -11.46 -5.97
CA ARG A 117 16.61 -11.58 -5.21
C ARG A 117 16.79 -12.99 -4.64
N LYS A 118 15.74 -13.58 -4.08
CA LYS A 118 15.80 -14.94 -3.52
C LYS A 118 16.09 -15.98 -4.61
N LEU A 119 15.44 -15.88 -5.76
CA LEU A 119 15.66 -16.78 -6.88
C LEU A 119 17.06 -16.63 -7.43
N TYR A 120 17.49 -15.40 -7.70
CA TYR A 120 18.84 -15.10 -8.19
C TYR A 120 19.93 -15.59 -7.23
N ASN A 121 19.82 -15.30 -5.95
CA ASN A 121 20.83 -15.69 -4.95
C ASN A 121 20.88 -17.21 -4.70
N ASN A 122 19.81 -17.94 -5.03
CA ASN A 122 19.83 -19.41 -5.02
C ASN A 122 20.59 -20.00 -6.22
N GLU A 123 20.49 -19.33 -7.37
CA GLU A 123 21.13 -19.73 -8.63
C GLU A 123 22.62 -19.31 -8.65
N TYR A 124 22.92 -18.07 -8.24
CA TYR A 124 24.26 -17.48 -8.29
C TYR A 124 24.84 -17.29 -6.88
N LYS A 125 25.33 -18.36 -6.26
CA LYS A 125 25.83 -18.35 -4.87
C LYS A 125 27.02 -17.41 -4.65
N ASN A 126 27.84 -17.21 -5.68
CA ASN A 126 29.07 -16.40 -5.64
C ASN A 126 28.86 -14.93 -6.05
N LYS A 127 27.64 -14.55 -6.51
CA LYS A 127 27.28 -13.21 -6.97
C LYS A 127 25.97 -12.74 -6.32
N LYS A 128 25.87 -12.87 -5.00
CA LYS A 128 24.64 -12.53 -4.29
C LYS A 128 24.33 -11.04 -4.36
N ILE A 129 23.07 -10.75 -4.61
CA ILE A 129 22.52 -9.39 -4.53
C ILE A 129 22.17 -9.08 -3.08
N GLU A 130 22.70 -7.97 -2.59
CA GLU A 130 22.43 -7.48 -1.24
C GLU A 130 21.06 -6.77 -1.15
N LEU A 131 20.59 -6.58 0.07
CA LEU A 131 19.30 -5.91 0.30
C LEU A 131 19.37 -4.43 -0.08
N SER A 132 20.50 -3.76 0.16
CA SER A 132 20.77 -2.39 -0.24
C SER A 132 20.48 -2.12 -1.71
N THR A 133 20.86 -3.07 -2.58
CA THR A 133 20.57 -3.01 -4.02
C THR A 133 19.05 -2.94 -4.32
N LEU A 134 18.23 -3.66 -3.54
CA LEU A 134 16.77 -3.57 -3.71
C LEU A 134 16.23 -2.19 -3.32
N TYR A 135 16.84 -1.51 -2.34
CA TYR A 135 16.48 -0.13 -2.01
C TYR A 135 16.81 0.83 -3.14
N GLU A 136 17.98 0.71 -3.75
CA GLU A 136 18.39 1.51 -4.90
C GLU A 136 17.41 1.36 -6.05
N ILE A 137 17.05 0.12 -6.42
CA ILE A 137 16.02 -0.13 -7.42
C ILE A 137 14.67 0.45 -6.96
N GLY A 138 14.28 0.21 -5.70
CA GLY A 138 13.00 0.59 -5.12
C GLY A 138 12.74 2.09 -5.22
N ILE A 139 13.71 2.93 -4.87
CA ILE A 139 13.61 4.40 -4.96
C ILE A 139 13.28 4.85 -6.38
N THR A 140 13.81 4.18 -7.40
CA THR A 140 13.55 4.52 -8.81
C THR A 140 12.18 4.05 -9.33
N LEU A 141 11.52 3.15 -8.61
CA LEU A 141 10.19 2.63 -8.95
C LEU A 141 9.07 3.45 -8.31
N GLY A 142 9.31 3.98 -7.10
CA GLY A 142 8.33 4.81 -6.40
C GLY A 142 8.75 5.05 -4.94
N SER A 143 8.28 6.17 -4.38
CA SER A 143 8.62 6.62 -3.01
C SER A 143 8.21 5.64 -1.91
N ASP A 144 7.14 4.86 -2.11
CA ASP A 144 6.64 3.90 -1.13
C ASP A 144 7.34 2.52 -1.23
N VAL A 145 8.02 2.21 -2.34
CA VAL A 145 8.65 0.90 -2.56
C VAL A 145 9.68 0.56 -1.49
N PRO A 146 10.57 1.48 -1.08
CA PRO A 146 11.52 1.23 0.01
C PRO A 146 10.85 0.85 1.34
N ALA A 147 9.76 1.51 1.72
CA ALA A 147 8.98 1.16 2.90
C ALA A 147 8.36 -0.23 2.79
N CYS A 148 7.81 -0.58 1.62
CA CYS A 148 7.22 -1.88 1.34
C CYS A 148 8.24 -3.03 1.34
N LEU A 149 9.53 -2.77 1.09
CA LEU A 149 10.59 -3.78 1.28
C LEU A 149 10.67 -4.23 2.73
N HIS A 150 10.46 -3.33 3.69
CA HIS A 150 10.42 -3.69 5.12
C HIS A 150 9.14 -4.40 5.53
N SER A 151 7.98 -3.90 5.12
CA SER A 151 6.64 -4.37 5.49
C SER A 151 6.47 -4.55 7.02
N LYS A 152 6.91 -3.55 7.79
CA LYS A 152 6.84 -3.45 9.25
C LYS A 152 6.46 -2.03 9.63
N ASP A 153 6.16 -1.80 10.91
CA ASP A 153 5.95 -0.46 11.43
C ASP A 153 7.19 0.42 11.20
N LEU A 154 6.99 1.58 10.57
CA LEU A 154 8.07 2.49 10.17
C LEU A 154 7.69 3.94 10.42
N ARG A 155 8.70 4.74 10.72
CA ARG A 155 8.65 6.20 10.60
C ARG A 155 9.39 6.61 9.33
N LEU A 156 8.69 7.33 8.45
CA LEU A 156 9.22 7.84 7.20
C LEU A 156 9.56 9.32 7.33
N GLY A 157 10.63 9.74 6.66
CA GLY A 157 11.05 11.13 6.55
C GLY A 157 11.64 11.44 5.18
N GLY A 158 12.00 12.72 4.96
CA GLY A 158 12.45 13.18 3.66
C GLY A 158 11.33 13.10 2.62
N TYR A 159 11.60 12.61 1.43
CA TYR A 159 10.57 12.30 0.42
C TYR A 159 10.14 10.82 0.45
N GLY A 160 10.17 10.17 1.64
CA GLY A 160 9.90 8.74 1.84
C GLY A 160 11.15 7.87 1.90
N ASN A 161 12.34 8.46 1.70
CA ASN A 161 13.62 7.75 1.61
C ASN A 161 14.33 7.58 2.95
N LYS A 162 13.99 8.37 3.98
CA LYS A 162 14.51 8.20 5.34
C LYS A 162 13.58 7.28 6.10
N ILE A 163 14.07 6.07 6.40
CA ILE A 163 13.24 5.01 6.99
C ILE A 163 13.83 4.62 8.35
N THR A 164 13.01 4.75 9.40
CA THR A 164 13.35 4.29 10.75
C THR A 164 12.36 3.22 11.18
N ARG A 165 12.86 2.06 11.59
CA ARG A 165 12.01 1.01 12.17
C ARG A 165 11.57 1.44 13.57
N THR A 166 10.30 1.22 13.86
CA THR A 166 9.72 1.55 15.16
C THR A 166 8.58 0.58 15.45
N LYS A 167 8.14 0.54 16.69
CA LYS A 167 6.88 -0.08 17.08
C LYS A 167 5.87 1.04 17.26
N LEU A 168 4.92 1.15 16.35
CA LEU A 168 3.95 2.24 16.35
C LEU A 168 2.70 1.91 17.16
N VAL A 169 2.12 0.76 16.92
CA VAL A 169 0.82 0.36 17.45
C VAL A 169 0.94 -1.00 18.09
N ASN A 170 0.38 -1.18 19.28
CA ASN A 170 0.28 -2.48 19.91
C ASN A 170 -0.70 -3.40 19.15
N ASN A 171 -0.63 -4.70 19.41
CA ASN A 171 -1.62 -5.65 18.89
C ASN A 171 -2.99 -5.46 19.57
N GLY A 172 -4.05 -6.01 18.98
CA GLY A 172 -5.39 -5.94 19.52
C GLY A 172 -6.17 -4.69 19.08
N TYR A 173 -5.79 -4.11 17.94
CA TYR A 173 -6.59 -3.12 17.23
C TYR A 173 -7.03 -3.69 15.88
N TYR A 174 -8.28 -3.41 15.53
CA TYR A 174 -8.87 -3.71 14.25
C TYR A 174 -8.99 -2.45 13.41
N PHE A 175 -8.65 -2.57 12.16
CA PHE A 175 -8.70 -1.49 11.17
C PHE A 175 -9.88 -1.77 10.24
N LEU A 176 -10.76 -0.81 10.09
CA LEU A 176 -11.80 -0.78 9.07
C LEU A 176 -11.35 0.17 7.96
N LEU A 177 -11.26 -0.31 6.73
CA LEU A 177 -10.98 0.49 5.54
C LEU A 177 -12.25 0.67 4.73
N ILE A 178 -12.52 1.89 4.32
CA ILE A 178 -13.62 2.26 3.43
C ILE A 178 -13.03 3.07 2.28
N ASN A 179 -13.13 2.55 1.07
CA ASN A 179 -12.71 3.25 -0.14
C ASN A 179 -13.91 3.46 -1.06
N PRO A 180 -14.21 4.71 -1.46
CA PRO A 180 -15.35 5.01 -2.33
C PRO A 180 -15.14 4.59 -3.79
N ASN A 181 -14.07 3.84 -4.10
CA ASN A 181 -13.67 3.47 -5.46
C ASN A 181 -13.43 4.67 -6.39
N ILE A 182 -13.10 5.82 -5.81
CA ILE A 182 -12.65 7.01 -6.54
C ILE A 182 -11.12 6.99 -6.58
N ASN A 183 -10.58 6.95 -7.78
CA ASN A 183 -9.13 7.03 -7.98
C ASN A 183 -8.68 8.49 -7.95
N LEU A 184 -7.93 8.87 -6.92
CA LEU A 184 -7.29 10.17 -6.82
C LEU A 184 -5.83 10.07 -7.29
N SER A 185 -5.48 10.87 -8.28
CA SER A 185 -4.09 11.02 -8.70
C SER A 185 -3.28 11.67 -7.57
N THR A 186 -2.26 10.97 -7.07
CA THR A 186 -1.36 11.52 -6.06
C THR A 186 -0.79 12.88 -6.50
N LYS A 187 -0.46 13.03 -7.80
CA LYS A 187 0.04 14.28 -8.36
C LYS A 187 -0.99 15.41 -8.27
N GLU A 188 -2.25 15.13 -8.58
CA GLU A 188 -3.32 16.12 -8.49
C GLU A 188 -3.59 16.56 -7.06
N VAL A 189 -3.60 15.63 -6.11
CA VAL A 189 -3.78 15.93 -4.68
C VAL A 189 -2.64 16.82 -4.17
N PHE A 190 -1.38 16.52 -4.51
CA PHE A 190 -0.25 17.36 -4.14
C PHE A 190 -0.25 18.71 -4.84
N ASN A 191 -0.66 18.80 -6.09
CA ASN A 191 -0.80 20.07 -6.80
C ASN A 191 -1.89 20.94 -6.16
N ASN A 192 -3.04 20.34 -5.80
CA ASN A 192 -4.10 21.06 -5.09
C ASN A 192 -3.62 21.52 -3.72
N PHE A 193 -2.90 20.71 -2.97
CA PHE A 193 -2.29 21.08 -1.70
C PHE A 193 -1.33 22.27 -1.82
N ALA A 194 -0.48 22.30 -2.85
CA ALA A 194 0.47 23.40 -3.08
C ALA A 194 -0.24 24.73 -3.44
N ASN A 195 -1.42 24.67 -4.06
CA ASN A 195 -2.21 25.83 -4.48
C ASN A 195 -3.23 26.26 -3.44
N SER A 196 -3.60 25.36 -2.50
CA SER A 196 -4.53 25.72 -1.42
C SER A 196 -3.80 26.57 -0.37
N ARG A 197 -4.30 27.77 -0.12
CA ARG A 197 -3.99 28.48 1.14
C ARG A 197 -4.50 27.58 2.26
N PHE A 198 -3.63 27.11 3.15
CA PHE A 198 -3.90 26.20 4.27
C PHE A 198 -5.33 26.32 4.78
N LYS A 199 -6.26 25.54 4.25
CA LYS A 199 -7.58 25.35 4.84
C LYS A 199 -7.41 24.25 5.88
N GLU A 200 -7.55 24.58 7.16
CA GLU A 200 -7.70 23.58 8.19
C GLU A 200 -8.93 22.73 7.87
N SER A 201 -8.76 21.44 7.87
CA SER A 201 -9.88 20.51 7.71
C SER A 201 -10.77 20.59 8.97
N GLU A 202 -12.09 20.63 8.78
CA GLU A 202 -13.07 20.52 9.88
C GLU A 202 -13.03 19.13 10.56
N ILE A 203 -12.32 18.19 9.98
CA ILE A 203 -12.12 16.84 10.54
C ILE A 203 -11.10 16.94 11.67
N PRO A 204 -11.45 16.59 12.91
CA PRO A 204 -10.55 16.73 14.05
C PRO A 204 -9.39 15.73 13.95
N ILE A 205 -8.25 16.15 14.48
CA ILE A 205 -7.14 15.25 14.76
C ILE A 205 -7.60 14.26 15.84
N THR A 206 -7.37 12.97 15.59
CA THR A 206 -7.59 11.91 16.56
C THR A 206 -6.27 11.29 16.99
N TYR A 207 -6.28 10.53 18.06
CA TYR A 207 -5.07 9.97 18.64
C TYR A 207 -5.20 8.46 18.79
N LEU A 208 -4.16 7.74 18.39
CA LEU A 208 -3.99 6.32 18.66
C LEU A 208 -2.76 6.14 19.53
N GLU A 209 -2.93 5.85 20.82
CA GLU A 209 -1.82 5.85 21.78
C GLU A 209 -1.08 7.21 21.72
N ASN A 210 0.20 7.22 21.33
CA ASN A 210 1.03 8.42 21.20
C ASN A 210 1.14 8.93 19.75
N ILE A 211 0.25 8.48 18.86
CA ILE A 211 0.27 8.82 17.44
C ILE A 211 -0.86 9.76 17.12
N ASN A 212 -0.54 10.95 16.61
CA ASN A 212 -1.52 11.86 16.04
C ASN A 212 -1.97 11.30 14.70
N ILE A 213 -3.25 11.03 14.55
CA ILE A 213 -3.86 10.67 13.27
C ILE A 213 -4.18 11.97 12.54
N HIS A 214 -3.33 12.30 11.58
CA HIS A 214 -3.42 13.54 10.80
C HIS A 214 -2.97 13.30 9.37
N ASN A 215 -3.56 14.02 8.42
CA ASN A 215 -3.11 13.96 7.03
C ASN A 215 -3.16 15.37 6.41
N SER A 216 -1.99 15.92 6.12
CA SER A 216 -1.88 17.27 5.51
C SER A 216 -2.55 17.37 4.14
N LEU A 217 -2.75 16.24 3.45
CA LEU A 217 -3.39 16.19 2.13
C LEU A 217 -4.92 16.07 2.21
N LEU A 218 -5.50 15.95 3.42
CA LEU A 218 -6.91 15.65 3.61
C LEU A 218 -7.83 16.70 2.97
N SER A 219 -7.58 17.99 3.23
CA SER A 219 -8.38 19.06 2.64
C SER A 219 -8.37 19.02 1.13
N SER A 220 -7.17 18.83 0.54
CA SER A 220 -7.01 18.74 -0.91
C SER A 220 -7.69 17.51 -1.51
N ALA A 221 -7.71 16.40 -0.79
CA ALA A 221 -8.41 15.19 -1.23
C ALA A 221 -9.93 15.37 -1.13
N ILE A 222 -10.44 16.05 -0.11
CA ILE A 222 -11.87 16.39 0.04
C ILE A 222 -12.33 17.34 -1.08
N ASP A 223 -11.52 18.34 -1.44
CA ASP A 223 -11.85 19.26 -2.53
C ASP A 223 -12.02 18.49 -3.87
N LEU A 224 -11.24 17.42 -4.09
CA LEU A 224 -11.31 16.58 -5.29
C LEU A 224 -12.37 15.48 -5.20
N ALA A 225 -12.67 14.99 -4.00
CA ALA A 225 -13.64 13.93 -3.73
C ALA A 225 -14.38 14.19 -2.41
N PRO A 226 -15.44 15.00 -2.40
CA PRO A 226 -16.16 15.41 -1.18
C PRO A 226 -16.70 14.24 -0.34
N ILE A 227 -16.99 13.11 -0.96
CA ILE A 227 -17.46 11.90 -0.27
C ILE A 227 -16.49 11.40 0.82
N ILE A 228 -15.19 11.75 0.74
CA ILE A 228 -14.21 11.47 1.80
C ILE A 228 -14.65 12.10 3.12
N SER A 229 -15.15 13.35 3.08
CA SER A 229 -15.69 14.03 4.26
C SER A 229 -16.86 13.27 4.87
N ASP A 230 -17.80 12.80 4.03
CA ASP A 230 -18.98 12.07 4.50
C ASP A 230 -18.61 10.76 5.20
N ILE A 231 -17.64 10.02 4.63
CA ILE A 231 -17.11 8.79 5.24
C ILE A 231 -16.44 9.08 6.58
N LEU A 232 -15.61 10.12 6.65
CA LEU A 232 -14.90 10.49 7.88
C LEU A 232 -15.88 10.98 8.97
N LEU A 233 -16.90 11.75 8.61
CA LEU A 233 -17.97 12.17 9.54
C LEU A 233 -18.81 10.98 10.00
N TYR A 234 -19.04 9.98 9.14
CA TYR A 234 -19.68 8.74 9.53
C TYR A 234 -18.82 7.97 10.54
N LEU A 235 -17.52 7.77 10.26
CA LEU A 235 -16.60 7.12 11.17
C LEU A 235 -16.49 7.85 12.52
N LYS A 236 -16.43 9.19 12.51
CA LYS A 236 -16.41 10.02 13.73
C LYS A 236 -17.58 9.72 14.68
N ARG A 237 -18.76 9.40 14.12
CA ARG A 237 -19.99 9.13 14.88
C ARG A 237 -20.17 7.64 15.21
N SER A 238 -19.27 6.78 14.74
CA SER A 238 -19.38 5.34 14.91
C SER A 238 -19.10 4.94 16.36
N ILE A 239 -19.91 4.02 16.88
CA ILE A 239 -19.75 3.52 18.25
C ILE A 239 -18.42 2.79 18.39
N GLY A 240 -17.68 3.09 19.45
CA GLY A 240 -16.40 2.43 19.77
C GLY A 240 -15.24 2.86 18.88
N ILE A 241 -15.41 3.90 18.05
CA ILE A 241 -14.29 4.47 17.28
C ILE A 241 -13.20 5.00 18.22
N ILE A 242 -11.96 4.60 18.02
CA ILE A 242 -10.81 5.10 18.78
C ILE A 242 -10.13 6.22 18.01
N ALA A 243 -9.86 5.98 16.73
CA ALA A 243 -9.22 6.93 15.85
C ALA A 243 -9.67 6.70 14.41
N PHE A 244 -9.65 7.72 13.59
CA PHE A 244 -10.02 7.64 12.17
C PHE A 244 -9.26 8.66 11.34
N GLY A 245 -9.11 8.43 10.06
CA GLY A 245 -8.42 9.32 9.15
C GLY A 245 -8.43 8.83 7.71
N MET A 246 -7.66 9.52 6.87
CA MET A 246 -7.42 9.16 5.47
C MET A 246 -5.97 8.71 5.30
N THR A 247 -5.72 7.65 4.55
CA THR A 247 -4.37 7.17 4.27
C THR A 247 -3.82 7.68 2.94
N GLY A 248 -2.54 8.04 2.93
CA GLY A 248 -1.85 8.50 1.73
C GLY A 248 -2.49 9.75 1.11
N SER A 249 -2.60 9.78 -0.21
CA SER A 249 -3.32 10.82 -0.97
C SER A 249 -4.82 10.55 -1.07
N GLY A 250 -5.33 9.53 -0.39
CA GLY A 250 -6.72 9.11 -0.49
C GLY A 250 -6.90 8.10 -1.65
N SER A 251 -8.13 7.70 -1.94
CA SER A 251 -9.39 8.11 -1.29
C SER A 251 -9.78 7.23 -0.08
N THR A 252 -8.96 6.26 0.33
CA THR A 252 -9.28 5.34 1.44
C THR A 252 -9.31 6.08 2.77
N CYS A 253 -10.45 5.98 3.45
CA CYS A 253 -10.62 6.33 4.85
C CYS A 253 -10.45 5.09 5.73
N PHE A 254 -10.00 5.28 6.96
CA PHE A 254 -9.88 4.20 7.92
C PHE A 254 -10.44 4.58 9.30
N GLY A 255 -10.96 3.58 9.99
CA GLY A 255 -11.33 3.64 11.41
C GLY A 255 -10.59 2.57 12.20
N ILE A 256 -10.28 2.84 13.47
CA ILE A 256 -9.56 1.94 14.38
C ILE A 256 -10.44 1.62 15.58
N PHE A 257 -10.54 0.33 15.91
CA PHE A 257 -11.44 -0.22 16.92
C PHE A 257 -10.70 -1.23 17.81
N LYS A 258 -11.26 -1.54 18.97
CA LYS A 258 -10.79 -2.63 19.87
C LYS A 258 -11.59 -3.92 19.71
N ASN A 259 -12.79 -3.85 19.13
CA ASN A 259 -13.70 -4.98 19.05
C ASN A 259 -14.26 -5.14 17.63
N LEU A 260 -14.22 -6.36 17.10
CA LEU A 260 -14.78 -6.72 15.79
C LEU A 260 -16.32 -6.58 15.76
N ASP A 261 -17.02 -6.82 16.87
CA ASP A 261 -18.47 -6.73 16.90
C ASP A 261 -18.94 -5.30 16.60
N GLN A 262 -18.16 -4.29 17.05
CA GLN A 262 -18.44 -2.89 16.74
C GLN A 262 -18.37 -2.62 15.23
N ILE A 263 -17.40 -3.23 14.55
CA ILE A 263 -17.26 -3.09 13.08
C ILE A 263 -18.48 -3.70 12.36
N SER A 264 -18.96 -4.86 12.80
CA SER A 264 -20.14 -5.50 12.20
C SER A 264 -21.39 -4.60 12.28
N ILE A 265 -21.65 -4.01 13.45
CA ILE A 265 -22.75 -3.07 13.67
C ILE A 265 -22.61 -1.82 12.76
N ILE A 266 -21.40 -1.30 12.65
CA ILE A 266 -21.09 -0.14 11.82
C ILE A 266 -21.36 -0.46 10.35
N LEU A 267 -20.94 -1.64 9.87
CA LEU A 267 -21.13 -2.03 8.46
C LEU A 267 -22.59 -2.20 8.11
N GLU A 268 -23.43 -2.73 9.01
CA GLU A 268 -24.87 -2.81 8.78
C GLU A 268 -25.50 -1.41 8.59
N SER A 269 -25.10 -0.43 9.41
CA SER A 269 -25.60 0.94 9.29
C SER A 269 -24.99 1.69 8.11
N PHE A 270 -23.74 1.39 7.75
CA PHE A 270 -23.06 1.94 6.59
C PHE A 270 -23.76 1.56 5.29
N ASN A 271 -24.05 0.27 5.12
CA ASN A 271 -24.72 -0.26 3.93
C ASN A 271 -26.15 0.26 3.74
N LYS A 272 -26.80 0.76 4.81
CA LYS A 272 -28.11 1.44 4.72
C LYS A 272 -28.00 2.89 4.25
N ARG A 273 -26.84 3.53 4.44
CA ARG A 273 -26.63 4.96 4.15
C ARG A 273 -25.88 5.20 2.85
N PHE A 274 -24.94 4.34 2.52
CA PHE A 274 -24.09 4.43 1.35
C PHE A 274 -24.40 3.27 0.39
N ASP A 275 -24.15 3.46 -0.89
CA ASP A 275 -24.38 2.40 -1.86
C ASP A 275 -23.35 1.26 -1.72
N SER A 276 -23.61 0.13 -2.36
CA SER A 276 -22.78 -1.07 -2.27
C SER A 276 -21.49 -1.03 -3.12
N SER A 277 -21.19 0.09 -3.75
CA SER A 277 -20.04 0.22 -4.67
C SER A 277 -18.69 0.39 -3.97
N TYR A 278 -18.69 0.58 -2.66
CA TYR A 278 -17.48 0.84 -1.88
C TYR A 278 -16.66 -0.44 -1.69
N PHE A 279 -15.34 -0.30 -1.76
CA PHE A 279 -14.45 -1.34 -1.24
C PHE A 279 -14.39 -1.22 0.28
N ILE A 280 -14.72 -2.31 0.96
CA ILE A 280 -14.68 -2.41 2.42
C ILE A 280 -13.76 -3.58 2.79
N TRP A 281 -12.88 -3.34 3.75
CA TRP A 281 -12.06 -4.37 4.37
C TRP A 281 -11.89 -4.08 5.85
N TYR A 282 -11.80 -5.12 6.66
CA TYR A 282 -11.44 -5.01 8.08
C TYR A 282 -10.55 -6.17 8.51
N GLY A 283 -9.69 -5.91 9.48
CA GLY A 283 -8.73 -6.87 10.01
C GLY A 283 -7.64 -6.19 10.83
N GLU A 284 -6.58 -6.91 11.10
CA GLU A 284 -5.51 -6.45 11.96
C GLU A 284 -4.32 -5.90 11.16
N LYS A 285 -3.45 -5.16 11.86
CA LYS A 285 -2.11 -4.90 11.35
C LYS A 285 -1.25 -6.14 11.45
N ARG A 286 -0.26 -6.24 10.57
CA ARG A 286 0.67 -7.35 10.58
C ARG A 286 2.06 -6.92 10.20
N ASN A 287 3.05 -7.34 10.99
CA ASN A 287 4.44 -7.20 10.63
C ASN A 287 4.90 -8.42 9.82
N TYR A 288 5.43 -8.18 8.63
CA TYR A 288 5.88 -9.24 7.74
C TYR A 288 7.40 -9.38 7.78
N ASN A 289 7.88 -10.63 7.73
CA ASN A 289 9.29 -10.92 7.55
C ASN A 289 9.64 -11.01 6.06
N MET A 290 10.88 -10.67 5.67
CA MET A 290 11.36 -10.85 4.31
C MET A 290 11.34 -12.32 3.84
N ASN A 291 11.37 -13.28 4.77
CA ASN A 291 11.26 -14.73 4.48
C ASN A 291 9.82 -15.20 4.23
N ARG A 292 8.89 -14.29 3.85
CA ARG A 292 7.49 -14.60 3.52
C ARG A 292 7.29 -15.34 2.19
N ILE A 293 8.37 -15.76 1.56
CA ILE A 293 8.35 -16.54 0.31
C ILE A 293 7.98 -17.99 0.60
N ARG A 294 7.04 -18.54 -0.15
CA ARG A 294 6.60 -19.94 -0.07
C ARG A 294 6.74 -20.60 -1.44
N ARG A 295 7.00 -21.92 -1.44
CA ARG A 295 6.78 -22.76 -2.61
C ARG A 295 5.31 -23.16 -2.61
N SER A 296 4.59 -22.83 -3.67
CA SER A 296 3.15 -23.11 -3.77
C SER A 296 2.83 -23.81 -5.10
N LYS A 297 1.83 -24.71 -5.06
CA LYS A 297 1.13 -25.08 -6.26
C LYS A 297 0.13 -23.97 -6.56
N LEU A 298 0.17 -23.34 -7.72
CA LEU A 298 -0.95 -22.56 -8.20
C LEU A 298 -2.07 -23.54 -8.49
N LEU A 299 -3.26 -23.28 -8.02
CA LEU A 299 -4.43 -24.07 -8.40
C LEU A 299 -4.61 -23.90 -9.90
N GLU A 300 -4.60 -25.01 -10.65
CA GLU A 300 -4.63 -25.03 -12.13
C GLU A 300 -5.87 -24.33 -12.71
N ASN A 301 -6.88 -24.03 -11.88
CA ASN A 301 -8.14 -23.39 -12.26
C ASN A 301 -8.09 -21.84 -12.19
N ILE A 302 -6.93 -21.21 -11.97
CA ILE A 302 -6.80 -19.74 -11.85
C ILE A 302 -6.07 -19.13 -13.07
N VAL A 303 -5.68 -19.95 -14.05
CA VAL A 303 -4.92 -19.49 -15.24
C VAL A 303 -5.76 -19.60 -16.49
#